data_e59873fd599855607b04bfa35749fc74
#
_entry.id   e59873fd599855607b04bfa35749fc74
#
_cell.length_a   1.000
_cell.length_b   1.000
_cell.length_c   1.000
_cell.angle_alpha   90.00
_cell.angle_beta   90.00
_cell.angle_gamma   90.00
#
_symmetry.space_group_name_H-M   'P 1'
#
loop_
_entity.id
_entity.type
_entity.pdbx_description
1 polymer ?
#
loop_
_entity_poly.entity_id
_entity_poly.type
_entity_poly.pdbx_seq_one_letter_code
_entity_poly.pdbx_strand_id
1 'polypeptide(L)'
;DAVRIPQKYPKKKYFKGPKRGQFSGNPLGKNPSDVWEIPNVKANHVEKTIHPCQFPVELIERLVLSMTNEGDWVLDPFIGVGTTAIAALMHNRKAIGAEIIPEYVEIAKERIHLAEKGALRIRPMERSVYDPEAPENSVPPKFVHLGAAPVQPRLFEQRLPYIAQEQEE
;
A
#
# COMPACT_ATOMS: atom_id res chain seq x y z
N ASP A 1 -13.45 -6.54 0.06
CA ASP A 1 -13.70 -6.51 1.51
C ASP A 1 -12.45 -6.15 2.33
N ALA A 2 -11.25 -6.30 1.78
CA ALA A 2 -9.97 -6.07 2.48
C ALA A 2 -9.76 -4.63 3.01
N VAL A 3 -10.45 -3.64 2.46
CA VAL A 3 -10.34 -2.23 2.87
C VAL A 3 -11.51 -1.75 3.72
N ARG A 4 -12.35 -2.68 4.20
CA ARG A 4 -13.49 -2.31 5.04
C ARG A 4 -13.02 -1.85 6.42
N ILE A 5 -13.69 -0.85 6.96
CA ILE A 5 -13.42 -0.32 8.29
C ILE A 5 -14.55 -0.69 9.26
N PRO A 6 -14.28 -0.75 10.57
CA PRO A 6 -15.30 -1.08 11.57
C PRO A 6 -16.53 -0.17 11.45
N GLN A 7 -17.71 -0.74 11.64
CA GLN A 7 -18.95 0.03 11.69
C GLN A 7 -19.09 0.71 13.04
N LYS A 8 -19.53 1.98 13.03
CA LYS A 8 -19.88 2.72 14.26
C LYS A 8 -20.96 2.01 15.07
N TYR A 9 -21.92 1.36 14.38
CA TYR A 9 -23.06 0.67 15.00
C TYR A 9 -23.21 -0.76 14.44
N PRO A 10 -22.34 -1.71 14.82
CA PRO A 10 -22.31 -3.05 14.22
C PRO A 10 -23.59 -3.86 14.52
N LYS A 11 -24.29 -3.55 15.63
CA LYS A 11 -25.51 -4.25 16.07
C LYS A 11 -26.81 -3.58 15.56
N LYS A 12 -26.73 -2.57 14.68
CA LYS A 12 -27.90 -1.92 14.13
C LYS A 12 -28.75 -2.90 13.32
N LYS A 13 -30.06 -2.91 13.55
CA LYS A 13 -31.04 -3.76 12.85
C LYS A 13 -31.99 -2.95 11.99
N TYR A 14 -32.54 -3.58 10.97
CA TYR A 14 -33.63 -2.98 10.19
C TYR A 14 -34.85 -2.76 11.10
N PHE A 15 -35.37 -1.54 11.11
CA PHE A 15 -36.48 -1.15 11.94
C PHE A 15 -37.83 -1.55 11.33
N LYS A 16 -37.96 -1.48 9.99
CA LYS A 16 -39.20 -1.75 9.22
C LYS A 16 -38.92 -2.65 8.00
N GLY A 17 -39.99 -3.15 7.40
CA GLY A 17 -39.95 -3.94 6.15
C GLY A 17 -39.65 -5.43 6.34
N PRO A 18 -39.50 -6.17 5.23
CA PRO A 18 -39.34 -7.63 5.23
C PRO A 18 -38.10 -8.14 6.01
N LYS A 19 -37.09 -7.29 6.15
CA LYS A 19 -35.84 -7.60 6.89
C LYS A 19 -35.84 -7.10 8.33
N ARG A 20 -36.99 -6.72 8.89
CA ARG A 20 -37.09 -6.22 10.27
C ARG A 20 -36.43 -7.19 11.26
N GLY A 21 -35.60 -6.65 12.14
CA GLY A 21 -34.89 -7.41 13.15
C GLY A 21 -33.57 -8.06 12.70
N GLN A 22 -33.31 -8.15 11.39
CA GLN A 22 -32.02 -8.60 10.86
C GLN A 22 -30.99 -7.49 10.99
N PHE A 23 -29.69 -7.86 11.06
CA PHE A 23 -28.62 -6.85 11.05
C PHE A 23 -28.60 -6.09 9.72
N SER A 24 -28.51 -4.77 9.81
CA SER A 24 -28.55 -3.88 8.64
C SER A 24 -27.18 -3.58 8.06
N GLY A 25 -26.12 -3.90 8.79
CA GLY A 25 -24.74 -3.65 8.38
C GLY A 25 -24.06 -4.89 7.82
N ASN A 26 -23.05 -4.69 6.98
CA ASN A 26 -22.19 -5.80 6.56
C ASN A 26 -21.35 -6.27 7.76
N PRO A 27 -21.31 -7.59 8.08
CA PRO A 27 -20.53 -8.13 9.20
C PRO A 27 -19.02 -7.84 9.08
N LEU A 28 -18.52 -7.67 7.84
CA LEU A 28 -17.12 -7.33 7.55
C LEU A 28 -16.81 -5.84 7.71
N GLY A 29 -17.78 -5.01 8.08
CA GLY A 29 -17.59 -3.57 8.22
C GLY A 29 -18.25 -2.75 7.12
N LYS A 30 -18.02 -1.45 7.12
CA LYS A 30 -18.49 -0.50 6.10
C LYS A 30 -17.38 -0.19 5.10
N ASN A 31 -17.74 0.32 3.93
CA ASN A 31 -16.77 0.89 3.01
C ASN A 31 -16.04 2.06 3.68
N PRO A 32 -14.76 2.28 3.35
CA PRO A 32 -14.06 3.50 3.77
C PRO A 32 -14.83 4.75 3.34
N SER A 33 -14.68 5.83 4.09
CA SER A 33 -15.17 7.14 3.66
C SER A 33 -14.33 7.68 2.49
N ASP A 34 -14.80 8.74 1.89
CA ASP A 34 -14.11 9.52 0.85
C ASP A 34 -12.99 10.42 1.41
N VAL A 35 -12.89 10.54 2.73
CA VAL A 35 -11.80 11.22 3.42
C VAL A 35 -10.95 10.19 4.17
N TRP A 36 -9.64 10.17 3.89
CA TRP A 36 -8.67 9.28 4.52
C TRP A 36 -7.61 10.09 5.26
N GLU A 37 -7.44 9.79 6.53
CA GLU A 37 -6.41 10.39 7.38
C GLU A 37 -5.16 9.51 7.34
N ILE A 38 -4.23 9.83 6.45
CA ILE A 38 -2.99 9.08 6.24
C ILE A 38 -1.80 10.03 6.45
N PRO A 39 -0.90 9.75 7.40
CA PRO A 39 0.27 10.59 7.62
C PRO A 39 1.18 10.63 6.40
N ASN A 40 1.63 11.84 6.04
CA ASN A 40 2.60 12.00 4.97
C ASN A 40 3.99 11.46 5.38
N VAL A 41 4.77 11.03 4.38
CA VAL A 41 6.15 10.54 4.57
C VAL A 41 7.08 11.74 4.79
N LYS A 42 7.21 12.17 6.05
CA LYS A 42 8.09 13.26 6.50
C LYS A 42 9.38 12.70 7.14
N ALA A 43 10.25 13.58 7.64
CA ALA A 43 11.60 13.28 8.12
C ALA A 43 11.70 12.06 9.07
N ASN A 44 10.74 11.87 9.97
CA ASN A 44 10.75 10.78 10.96
C ASN A 44 9.85 9.58 10.56
N HIS A 45 9.33 9.55 9.32
CA HIS A 45 8.51 8.44 8.88
C HIS A 45 9.37 7.19 8.60
N VAL A 46 8.87 6.02 9.00
CA VAL A 46 9.61 4.75 8.88
C VAL A 46 9.96 4.36 7.45
N GLU A 47 9.18 4.86 6.47
CA GLU A 47 9.36 4.60 5.04
C GLU A 47 10.21 5.67 4.33
N LYS A 48 10.68 6.71 5.05
CA LYS A 48 11.34 7.86 4.42
C LYS A 48 12.61 7.45 3.68
N THR A 49 12.67 7.90 2.42
CA THR A 49 13.87 7.88 1.57
C THR A 49 14.29 9.31 1.21
N ILE A 50 15.24 9.45 0.33
CA ILE A 50 15.66 10.76 -0.20
C ILE A 50 14.63 11.38 -1.14
N HIS A 51 13.66 10.61 -1.65
CA HIS A 51 12.64 11.11 -2.57
C HIS A 51 11.78 12.21 -1.92
N PRO A 52 11.65 13.39 -2.53
CA PRO A 52 10.98 14.54 -1.90
C PRO A 52 9.48 14.36 -1.73
N CYS A 53 8.82 13.69 -2.67
CA CYS A 53 7.37 13.53 -2.74
C CYS A 53 6.94 12.06 -2.64
N GLN A 54 7.54 11.31 -1.75
CA GLN A 54 7.20 9.91 -1.54
C GLN A 54 5.81 9.75 -0.92
N PHE A 55 4.98 8.88 -1.51
CA PHE A 55 3.71 8.45 -0.91
C PHE A 55 3.94 7.38 0.16
N PRO A 56 3.13 7.34 1.23
CA PRO A 56 3.11 6.21 2.16
C PRO A 56 2.54 4.96 1.47
N VAL A 57 3.08 3.79 1.80
CA VAL A 57 2.62 2.50 1.25
C VAL A 57 1.15 2.29 1.57
N GLU A 58 0.69 2.63 2.77
CA GLU A 58 -0.71 2.53 3.22
C GLU A 58 -1.71 3.17 2.24
N LEU A 59 -1.38 4.31 1.65
CA LEU A 59 -2.25 4.99 0.68
C LEU A 59 -2.45 4.13 -0.57
N ILE A 60 -1.37 3.66 -1.14
CA ILE A 60 -1.38 2.88 -2.37
C ILE A 60 -1.92 1.46 -2.11
N GLU A 61 -1.59 0.87 -0.98
CA GLU A 61 -2.12 -0.42 -0.53
C GLU A 61 -3.65 -0.42 -0.52
N ARG A 62 -4.26 0.63 0.02
CA ARG A 62 -5.72 0.81 0.04
C ARG A 62 -6.31 0.87 -1.37
N LEU A 63 -5.66 1.57 -2.30
CA LEU A 63 -6.09 1.64 -3.71
C LEU A 63 -5.94 0.28 -4.38
N VAL A 64 -4.82 -0.38 -4.24
CA VAL A 64 -4.56 -1.71 -4.81
C VAL A 64 -5.61 -2.71 -4.35
N LEU A 65 -5.86 -2.79 -3.05
CA LEU A 65 -6.84 -3.73 -2.48
C LEU A 65 -8.28 -3.44 -2.88
N SER A 66 -8.63 -2.17 -3.14
CA SER A 66 -9.99 -1.80 -3.52
C SER A 66 -10.28 -1.92 -5.01
N MET A 67 -9.26 -1.78 -5.87
CA MET A 67 -9.42 -1.61 -7.32
C MET A 67 -8.89 -2.78 -8.14
N THR A 68 -8.18 -3.73 -7.54
CA THR A 68 -7.58 -4.86 -8.25
C THR A 68 -7.85 -6.19 -7.56
N ASN A 69 -7.71 -7.28 -8.31
CA ASN A 69 -7.72 -8.64 -7.81
C ASN A 69 -6.31 -9.21 -7.74
N GLU A 70 -6.12 -10.31 -7.03
CA GLU A 70 -4.84 -11.04 -7.03
C GLU A 70 -4.46 -11.45 -8.45
N GLY A 71 -3.18 -11.30 -8.79
CA GLY A 71 -2.64 -11.56 -10.11
C GLY A 71 -2.77 -10.43 -11.12
N ASP A 72 -3.56 -9.39 -10.85
CA ASP A 72 -3.71 -8.22 -11.72
C ASP A 72 -2.41 -7.42 -11.83
N TRP A 73 -2.31 -6.64 -12.90
CA TRP A 73 -1.23 -5.70 -13.13
C TRP A 73 -1.58 -4.31 -12.62
N VAL A 74 -0.63 -3.70 -11.93
CA VAL A 74 -0.68 -2.29 -11.50
C VAL A 74 0.39 -1.53 -12.28
N LEU A 75 0.01 -0.49 -13.00
CA LEU A 75 0.91 0.37 -13.76
C LEU A 75 1.08 1.71 -13.05
N ASP A 76 2.32 2.12 -12.85
CA ASP A 76 2.68 3.44 -12.34
C ASP A 76 3.75 4.08 -13.23
N PRO A 77 3.40 5.03 -14.11
CA PRO A 77 4.34 5.69 -15.01
C PRO A 77 5.31 6.64 -14.32
N PHE A 78 5.15 6.89 -13.01
CA PHE A 78 6.00 7.76 -12.20
C PHE A 78 6.33 7.08 -10.86
N ILE A 79 6.89 5.86 -10.94
CA ILE A 79 6.99 4.94 -9.81
C ILE A 79 7.89 5.44 -8.67
N GLY A 80 8.77 6.43 -8.94
CA GLY A 80 9.68 6.99 -7.96
C GLY A 80 10.51 5.93 -7.27
N VAL A 81 10.40 5.87 -5.95
CA VAL A 81 11.10 4.89 -5.11
C VAL A 81 10.28 3.60 -4.87
N GLY A 82 9.37 3.26 -5.78
CA GLY A 82 8.73 1.95 -5.85
C GLY A 82 7.56 1.70 -4.91
N THR A 83 6.94 2.73 -4.35
CA THR A 83 5.83 2.57 -3.38
C THR A 83 4.67 1.76 -3.96
N THR A 84 4.30 2.03 -5.21
CA THR A 84 3.22 1.30 -5.91
C THR A 84 3.56 -0.16 -6.13
N ALA A 85 4.79 -0.46 -6.54
CA ALA A 85 5.24 -1.84 -6.71
C ALA A 85 5.22 -2.61 -5.38
N ILE A 86 5.68 -1.99 -4.30
CA ILE A 86 5.67 -2.59 -2.96
C ILE A 86 4.23 -2.93 -2.54
N ALA A 87 3.31 -1.98 -2.65
CA ALA A 87 1.90 -2.20 -2.30
C ALA A 87 1.25 -3.32 -3.13
N ALA A 88 1.55 -3.38 -4.43
CA ALA A 88 1.06 -4.43 -5.32
C ALA A 88 1.60 -5.81 -4.92
N LEU A 89 2.91 -5.92 -4.73
CA LEU A 89 3.60 -7.18 -4.39
C LEU A 89 3.16 -7.75 -3.05
N MET A 90 2.98 -6.91 -2.04
CA MET A 90 2.51 -7.33 -0.71
C MET A 90 1.17 -8.09 -0.77
N HIS A 91 0.40 -7.89 -1.82
CA HIS A 91 -0.93 -8.45 -1.99
C HIS A 91 -1.06 -9.35 -3.22
N ASN A 92 0.00 -9.97 -3.69
CA ASN A 92 0.01 -10.89 -4.83
C ASN A 92 -0.47 -10.24 -6.16
N ARG A 93 -0.25 -8.94 -6.34
CA ARG A 93 -0.42 -8.24 -7.61
C ARG A 93 0.94 -8.10 -8.29
N LYS A 94 0.92 -7.87 -9.60
CA LYS A 94 2.09 -7.56 -10.41
C LYS A 94 2.21 -6.05 -10.55
N ALA A 95 3.42 -5.53 -10.69
CA ALA A 95 3.63 -4.11 -10.91
C ALA A 95 4.57 -3.87 -12.10
N ILE A 96 4.31 -2.79 -12.81
CA ILE A 96 5.19 -2.24 -13.81
C ILE A 96 5.24 -0.73 -13.61
N GLY A 97 6.42 -0.12 -13.75
CA GLY A 97 6.54 1.32 -13.59
C GLY A 97 7.71 1.89 -14.36
N ALA A 98 7.70 3.20 -14.54
CA ALA A 98 8.77 3.95 -15.14
C ALA A 98 9.27 5.03 -14.18
N GLU A 99 10.59 5.25 -14.18
CA GLU A 99 11.24 6.31 -13.44
C GLU A 99 12.44 6.82 -14.25
N ILE A 100 12.54 8.13 -14.38
CA ILE A 100 13.59 8.76 -15.18
C ILE A 100 14.91 8.94 -14.40
N ILE A 101 14.83 9.02 -13.06
CA ILE A 101 15.98 9.27 -12.20
C ILE A 101 16.60 7.93 -11.78
N PRO A 102 17.81 7.59 -12.28
CA PRO A 102 18.43 6.30 -11.99
C PRO A 102 18.61 6.01 -10.49
N GLU A 103 18.90 7.03 -9.69
CA GLU A 103 19.04 6.89 -8.24
C GLU A 103 17.74 6.40 -7.58
N TYR A 104 16.59 6.90 -8.02
CA TYR A 104 15.30 6.45 -7.50
C TYR A 104 14.97 5.03 -7.93
N VAL A 105 15.39 4.64 -9.14
CA VAL A 105 15.26 3.26 -9.62
C VAL A 105 16.02 2.29 -8.72
N GLU A 106 17.26 2.62 -8.34
CA GLU A 106 18.06 1.76 -7.46
C GLU A 106 17.44 1.67 -6.05
N ILE A 107 16.96 2.78 -5.50
CA ILE A 107 16.23 2.77 -4.23
C ILE A 107 14.95 1.93 -4.34
N ALA A 108 14.23 2.04 -5.45
CA ALA A 108 13.03 1.24 -5.67
C ALA A 108 13.34 -0.27 -5.69
N LYS A 109 14.40 -0.68 -6.39
CA LYS A 109 14.86 -2.08 -6.45
C LYS A 109 15.22 -2.61 -5.06
N GLU A 110 15.96 -1.83 -4.28
CA GLU A 110 16.33 -2.22 -2.91
C GLU A 110 15.09 -2.36 -2.02
N ARG A 111 14.18 -1.39 -2.05
CA ARG A 111 12.94 -1.42 -1.27
C ARG A 111 12.03 -2.59 -1.66
N ILE A 112 11.90 -2.88 -2.96
CA ILE A 112 11.15 -4.03 -3.46
C ILE A 112 11.77 -5.33 -2.94
N HIS A 113 13.09 -5.48 -3.04
CA HIS A 113 13.79 -6.65 -2.53
C HIS A 113 13.61 -6.85 -1.01
N LEU A 114 13.64 -5.77 -0.24
CA LEU A 114 13.35 -5.83 1.19
C LEU A 114 11.88 -6.20 1.46
N ALA A 115 10.95 -5.72 0.64
CA ALA A 115 9.54 -6.07 0.76
C ALA A 115 9.30 -7.56 0.48
N GLU A 116 9.91 -8.11 -0.57
CA GLU A 116 9.86 -9.54 -0.90
C GLU A 116 10.39 -10.43 0.24
N LYS A 117 11.37 -9.95 0.97
CA LYS A 117 11.92 -10.63 2.16
C LYS A 117 11.14 -10.39 3.44
N GLY A 118 10.10 -9.57 3.41
CA GLY A 118 9.37 -9.16 4.62
C GLY A 118 10.21 -8.29 5.58
N ALA A 119 11.30 -7.72 5.10
CA ALA A 119 12.24 -6.91 5.89
C ALA A 119 12.04 -5.38 5.72
N LEU A 120 11.19 -4.97 4.77
CA LEU A 120 10.92 -3.55 4.56
C LEU A 120 10.11 -2.99 5.73
N ARG A 121 10.58 -1.89 6.30
CA ARG A 121 9.83 -1.18 7.33
C ARG A 121 8.77 -0.29 6.69
N ILE A 122 7.51 -0.64 6.92
CA ILE A 122 6.34 0.13 6.47
C ILE A 122 5.45 0.46 7.65
N ARG A 123 4.66 1.52 7.51
CA ARG A 123 3.58 1.82 8.44
C ARG A 123 2.38 0.94 8.08
N PRO A 124 1.89 0.09 9.01
CA PRO A 124 0.73 -0.75 8.73
C PRO A 124 -0.51 0.08 8.41
N MET A 125 -1.33 -0.43 7.48
CA MET A 125 -2.66 0.13 7.20
C MET A 125 -3.51 0.08 8.50
N GLU A 126 -4.38 1.08 8.67
CA GLU A 126 -5.28 1.22 9.85
C GLU A 126 -4.59 1.58 11.17
N ARG A 127 -3.30 1.79 11.19
CA ARG A 127 -2.68 2.35 12.38
C ARG A 127 -3.24 3.76 12.62
N SER A 128 -3.69 4.04 13.86
CA SER A 128 -4.18 5.37 14.24
C SER A 128 -3.16 6.46 13.92
N VAL A 129 -3.64 7.60 13.44
CA VAL A 129 -2.82 8.81 13.32
C VAL A 129 -2.30 9.18 14.70
N TYR A 130 -1.11 9.76 14.76
CA TYR A 130 -0.47 10.15 16.01
C TYR A 130 -1.45 10.95 16.90
N ASP A 131 -1.66 10.42 18.09
CA ASP A 131 -2.34 11.09 19.18
C ASP A 131 -1.28 11.45 20.24
N PRO A 132 -1.00 12.72 20.49
CA PRO A 132 0.00 13.13 21.47
C PRO A 132 -0.32 12.68 22.90
N GLU A 133 -1.57 12.37 23.20
CA GLU A 133 -2.03 11.91 24.50
C GLU A 133 -1.95 10.38 24.68
N ALA A 134 -1.75 9.64 23.59
CA ALA A 134 -1.64 8.18 23.64
C ALA A 134 -0.18 7.73 23.81
N PRO A 135 0.19 7.15 24.94
CA PRO A 135 1.57 6.72 25.22
C PRO A 135 2.12 5.68 24.23
N GLU A 136 1.22 4.95 23.55
CA GLU A 136 1.58 3.92 22.58
C GLU A 136 2.12 4.46 21.25
N ASN A 137 1.90 5.75 20.95
CA ASN A 137 2.29 6.35 19.67
C ASN A 137 3.75 6.83 19.62
N SER A 138 4.46 6.81 20.73
CA SER A 138 5.86 7.22 20.82
C SER A 138 6.86 6.13 20.45
N VAL A 139 6.41 4.87 20.29
CA VAL A 139 7.27 3.74 19.98
C VAL A 139 7.11 3.37 18.50
N PRO A 140 8.21 3.30 17.73
CA PRO A 140 8.16 2.75 16.37
C PRO A 140 7.56 1.34 16.43
N PRO A 141 6.68 0.95 15.48
CA PRO A 141 6.11 -0.38 15.49
C PRO A 141 7.22 -1.43 15.45
N LYS A 142 7.12 -2.42 16.34
CA LYS A 142 7.88 -3.65 16.18
C LYS A 142 7.54 -4.22 14.79
N PHE A 143 8.54 -4.73 14.09
CA PHE A 143 8.37 -5.32 12.76
C PHE A 143 7.12 -6.22 12.73
N VAL A 144 6.15 -5.86 11.90
CA VAL A 144 5.10 -6.80 11.54
C VAL A 144 5.73 -7.70 10.49
N HIS A 145 6.09 -8.91 10.90
CA HIS A 145 6.36 -9.97 9.94
C HIS A 145 5.02 -10.27 9.27
N LEU A 146 4.82 -9.72 8.08
CA LEU A 146 3.81 -10.26 7.18
C LEU A 146 4.25 -11.70 6.94
N GLY A 147 3.44 -12.66 7.43
CA GLY A 147 3.72 -14.07 7.25
C GLY A 147 4.03 -14.30 5.77
N ALA A 148 5.22 -14.73 5.49
CA ALA A 148 5.72 -14.92 4.14
C ALA A 148 4.90 -16.01 3.45
N ALA A 149 3.87 -15.62 2.71
CA ALA A 149 3.51 -16.40 1.55
C ALA A 149 4.70 -16.26 0.58
N PRO A 150 5.23 -17.36 0.01
CA PRO A 150 6.37 -17.26 -0.89
C PRO A 150 5.96 -16.43 -2.10
N VAL A 151 6.45 -15.20 -2.16
CA VAL A 151 6.33 -14.34 -3.35
C VAL A 151 7.16 -15.00 -4.44
N GLN A 152 6.53 -15.46 -5.49
CA GLN A 152 7.25 -16.03 -6.62
C GLN A 152 8.11 -14.95 -7.29
N PRO A 153 9.43 -15.13 -7.41
CA PRO A 153 10.31 -14.16 -8.04
C PRO A 153 10.14 -14.21 -9.55
N ARG A 154 9.28 -13.42 -10.13
CA ARG A 154 9.10 -13.29 -11.59
C ARG A 154 8.93 -11.85 -12.06
N LEU A 155 9.63 -10.88 -11.48
CA LEU A 155 9.41 -9.48 -11.87
C LEU A 155 10.45 -8.91 -12.86
N PHE A 156 11.50 -9.63 -13.25
CA PHE A 156 12.59 -9.05 -14.07
C PHE A 156 13.05 -9.91 -15.24
N GLU A 157 12.24 -10.79 -15.81
CA GLU A 157 12.67 -11.64 -16.93
C GLU A 157 12.37 -11.10 -18.34
N GLN A 158 11.89 -9.87 -18.49
CA GLN A 158 11.86 -9.24 -19.83
C GLN A 158 12.44 -7.84 -19.78
N ARG A 159 13.75 -7.75 -20.01
CA ARG A 159 14.38 -6.51 -20.45
C ARG A 159 13.84 -6.19 -21.85
N LEU A 160 12.92 -5.26 -21.98
CA LEU A 160 12.78 -4.57 -23.24
C LEU A 160 14.05 -3.75 -23.45
N PRO A 161 14.72 -3.86 -24.60
CA PRO A 161 15.90 -3.05 -24.86
C PRO A 161 15.47 -1.58 -24.88
N TYR A 162 16.13 -0.78 -24.07
CA TYR A 162 16.07 0.67 -24.14
C TYR A 162 16.65 1.08 -25.51
N ILE A 163 15.81 1.52 -26.42
CA ILE A 163 16.25 2.12 -27.69
C ILE A 163 16.58 3.57 -27.36
N ALA A 164 17.87 3.83 -27.11
CA ALA A 164 18.37 5.21 -27.14
C ALA A 164 18.19 5.72 -28.56
N GLN A 165 17.35 6.71 -28.76
CA GLN A 165 17.36 7.52 -29.99
C GLN A 165 18.61 8.37 -29.91
N GLU A 166 19.65 8.00 -30.68
CA GLU A 166 20.73 8.90 -31.03
C GLU A 166 20.12 10.04 -31.82
N GLN A 167 20.21 11.26 -31.29
CA GLN A 167 19.98 12.48 -32.07
C GLN A 167 21.21 12.64 -32.94
N GLU A 168 21.10 12.31 -34.20
CA GLU A 168 22.01 12.79 -35.23
C GLU A 168 21.77 14.30 -35.45
N GLU A 169 22.88 15.03 -35.46
CA GLU A 169 22.99 16.46 -35.75
C GLU A 169 22.46 16.85 -37.15
#